data_b6d9e9e8b9a79d7244667e7569779e75
#
_entry.id   b6d9e9e8b9a79d7244667e7569779e75
#
_cell.length_a   1.000
_cell.length_b   1.000
_cell.length_c   1.000
_cell.angle_alpha   90.00
_cell.angle_beta   90.00
_cell.angle_gamma   90.00
#
_symmetry.space_group_name_H-M   'P 1'
#
loop_
_entity.id
_entity.type
_entity.pdbx_description
1 polymer ?
#
loop_
_entity_poly.entity_id
_entity_poly.type
_entity_poly.pdbx_seq_one_letter_code
_entity_poly.pdbx_strand_id
1 'polypeptide(L)'
;NPDQPSQGEYRVSLTYEEWENAVETLCEHTLSTFGWETSGLISQEQVTLPDSFGPTYEGFLSLQEEAGFHLSPYAGKTVTRYTYGIQNYPTGEDNVYADLLVYNRKIVGGDIRTASLDGFMTSLVYPDD
;
A
#
# COMPACT_ATOMS: atom_id res chain seq x y z
N ASN A 1 -19.12 13.59 -27.43
CA ASN A 1 -18.30 13.41 -27.74
C ASN A 1 -18.06 12.33 -27.87
N PRO A 2 -18.29 12.03 -28.51
CA PRO A 2 -17.96 10.90 -28.68
C PRO A 2 -16.65 10.85 -28.43
N ASP A 3 -16.16 11.70 -28.61
CA ASP A 3 -14.97 11.69 -28.31
C ASP A 3 -14.87 11.54 -26.96
N GLN A 4 -15.92 11.42 -26.28
CA GLN A 4 -15.82 11.16 -24.98
C GLN A 4 -16.33 9.89 -24.68
N PRO A 5 -15.67 8.86 -24.88
CA PRO A 5 -16.12 7.57 -24.52
C PRO A 5 -16.21 7.47 -23.03
N SER A 6 -16.90 6.47 -22.57
CA SER A 6 -17.03 6.26 -21.17
C SER A 6 -15.67 5.88 -20.59
N GLN A 7 -15.52 6.06 -19.31
CA GLN A 7 -14.28 5.72 -18.68
C GLN A 7 -13.95 4.27 -18.80
N GLY A 8 -14.93 3.43 -18.83
CA GLY A 8 -14.67 2.01 -18.98
C GLY A 8 -13.95 1.71 -20.28
N GLU A 9 -14.25 2.46 -21.31
CA GLU A 9 -13.62 2.24 -22.59
C GLU A 9 -12.17 2.64 -22.56
N TYR A 10 -11.84 3.68 -21.87
CA TYR A 10 -10.45 4.06 -21.74
C TYR A 10 -9.66 2.95 -21.06
N ARG A 11 -10.26 2.32 -20.04
CA ARG A 11 -9.52 1.33 -19.30
C ARG A 11 -9.17 0.14 -20.13
N VAL A 12 -10.04 -0.27 -21.03
CA VAL A 12 -9.76 -1.48 -21.79
C VAL A 12 -8.68 -1.29 -22.81
N SER A 13 -8.24 -0.08 -23.05
CA SER A 13 -7.20 0.13 -24.03
C SER A 13 -5.81 0.19 -23.43
N LEU A 14 -5.69 0.00 -22.12
CA LEU A 14 -4.38 0.07 -21.48
C LEU A 14 -3.60 -1.22 -21.65
N THR A 15 -2.30 -1.09 -21.89
CA THR A 15 -1.42 -2.25 -21.95
C THR A 15 -1.10 -2.69 -20.52
N TYR A 16 -0.47 -3.85 -20.39
CA TYR A 16 -0.04 -4.33 -19.09
C TYR A 16 0.91 -3.34 -18.42
N GLU A 17 1.84 -2.79 -19.19
CA GLU A 17 2.78 -1.81 -18.65
C GLU A 17 2.07 -0.57 -18.15
N GLU A 18 1.06 -0.12 -18.89
CA GLU A 18 0.33 1.07 -18.48
C GLU A 18 -0.45 0.82 -17.20
N TRP A 19 -1.00 -0.39 -17.04
CA TRP A 19 -1.67 -0.73 -15.80
C TRP A 19 -0.69 -0.74 -14.63
N GLU A 20 0.52 -1.30 -14.85
CA GLU A 20 1.54 -1.32 -13.82
C GLU A 20 1.92 0.09 -13.41
N ASN A 21 2.13 0.97 -14.39
CA ASN A 21 2.49 2.34 -14.10
C ASN A 21 1.37 3.08 -13.37
N ALA A 22 0.13 2.78 -13.73
CA ALA A 22 -1.00 3.42 -13.07
C ALA A 22 -1.08 3.01 -11.61
N VAL A 23 -0.79 1.75 -11.29
CA VAL A 23 -0.81 1.29 -9.91
C VAL A 23 0.32 1.95 -9.13
N GLU A 24 1.52 2.04 -9.71
CA GLU A 24 2.62 2.71 -9.02
C GLU A 24 2.31 4.16 -8.76
N THR A 25 1.70 4.83 -9.71
CA THR A 25 1.30 6.21 -9.52
C THR A 25 0.27 6.33 -8.39
N LEU A 26 -0.66 5.40 -8.33
CA LEU A 26 -1.66 5.38 -7.27
C LEU A 26 -0.99 5.18 -5.91
N CYS A 27 -0.02 4.28 -5.83
CA CYS A 27 0.71 4.04 -4.60
C CYS A 27 1.43 5.30 -4.14
N GLU A 28 2.13 5.97 -5.05
CA GLU A 28 2.85 7.18 -4.71
C GLU A 28 1.91 8.28 -4.26
N HIS A 29 0.78 8.41 -4.95
CA HIS A 29 -0.20 9.40 -4.58
C HIS A 29 -0.77 9.11 -3.20
N THR A 30 -1.04 7.85 -2.91
CA THR A 30 -1.57 7.46 -1.61
C THR A 30 -0.59 7.82 -0.49
N LEU A 31 0.69 7.49 -0.69
CA LEU A 31 1.69 7.80 0.33
C LEU A 31 1.80 9.31 0.52
N SER A 32 1.75 10.07 -0.56
CA SER A 32 1.82 11.53 -0.48
C SER A 32 0.61 12.09 0.27
N THR A 33 -0.56 11.51 0.05
CA THR A 33 -1.78 11.95 0.74
C THR A 33 -1.65 11.76 2.25
N PHE A 34 -0.95 10.71 2.68
CA PHE A 34 -0.71 10.50 4.10
C PHE A 34 0.46 11.34 4.63
N GLY A 35 1.15 12.07 3.77
CA GLY A 35 2.23 12.94 4.19
C GLY A 35 3.62 12.36 4.05
N TRP A 36 3.75 11.18 3.44
CA TRP A 36 5.06 10.53 3.33
C TRP A 36 5.79 10.97 2.07
N GLU A 37 7.12 11.14 2.21
CA GLU A 37 7.99 11.39 1.08
C GLU A 37 8.77 10.12 0.82
N THR A 38 8.73 9.63 -0.42
CA THR A 38 9.35 8.37 -0.74
C THR A 38 10.63 8.59 -1.52
N SER A 39 11.55 7.63 -1.40
CA SER A 39 12.77 7.62 -2.19
C SER A 39 12.63 6.72 -3.41
N GLY A 40 11.48 6.08 -3.59
CA GLY A 40 11.22 5.26 -4.74
C GLY A 40 10.81 3.86 -4.39
N LEU A 41 10.35 3.14 -5.39
CA LEU A 41 9.91 1.76 -5.23
C LEU A 41 11.12 0.86 -5.03
N ILE A 42 11.09 0.05 -3.98
CA ILE A 42 12.19 -0.85 -3.66
C ILE A 42 11.89 -2.26 -4.12
N SER A 43 10.67 -2.73 -3.90
CA SER A 43 10.34 -4.08 -4.29
C SER A 43 8.84 -4.23 -4.52
N GLN A 44 8.50 -5.32 -5.19
CA GLN A 44 7.12 -5.62 -5.53
C GLN A 44 7.02 -7.13 -5.49
N GLU A 45 6.17 -7.67 -4.63
CA GLU A 45 6.06 -9.11 -4.54
C GLU A 45 4.64 -9.53 -4.21
N GLN A 46 4.30 -10.75 -4.58
CA GLN A 46 2.98 -11.26 -4.32
C GLN A 46 2.96 -11.94 -2.97
N VAL A 47 1.91 -11.69 -2.22
CA VAL A 47 1.75 -12.23 -0.88
C VAL A 47 0.33 -12.78 -0.77
N THR A 48 0.19 -13.99 -0.26
CA THR A 48 -1.14 -14.54 -0.03
C THR A 48 -1.52 -14.30 1.41
N LEU A 49 -2.64 -13.62 1.61
CA LEU A 49 -3.11 -13.32 2.95
C LEU A 49 -3.65 -14.60 3.60
N PRO A 50 -3.61 -14.67 4.94
CA PRO A 50 -4.11 -15.88 5.61
C PRO A 50 -5.59 -16.10 5.33
N ASP A 51 -6.01 -17.36 5.34
CA ASP A 51 -7.40 -17.70 5.09
C ASP A 51 -8.31 -17.10 6.12
N SER A 52 -7.82 -16.90 7.32
CA SER A 52 -8.58 -16.21 8.32
C SER A 52 -7.63 -15.44 9.22
N PHE A 53 -8.04 -14.24 9.59
CA PHE A 53 -7.24 -13.40 10.47
C PHE A 53 -7.65 -13.74 11.91
N GLY A 54 -6.89 -14.61 12.54
CA GLY A 54 -7.17 -14.98 13.93
C GLY A 54 -6.56 -13.98 14.90
N PRO A 55 -6.53 -14.34 16.17
CA PRO A 55 -6.02 -13.43 17.20
C PRO A 55 -4.59 -12.96 16.98
N THR A 56 -3.79 -13.76 16.32
CA THR A 56 -2.40 -13.40 16.03
C THR A 56 -2.33 -12.12 15.18
N TYR A 57 -3.36 -11.85 14.38
CA TYR A 57 -3.33 -10.73 13.47
C TYR A 57 -4.12 -9.52 13.94
N GLU A 58 -4.59 -9.51 15.20
CA GLU A 58 -5.38 -8.39 15.69
C GLU A 58 -4.65 -7.07 15.61
N GLY A 59 -3.38 -7.07 16.01
CA GLY A 59 -2.60 -5.84 15.95
C GLY A 59 -2.43 -5.35 14.54
N PHE A 60 -2.18 -6.28 13.63
CA PHE A 60 -2.01 -5.94 12.22
C PHE A 60 -3.31 -5.34 11.64
N LEU A 61 -4.45 -5.95 11.97
CA LEU A 61 -5.72 -5.43 11.46
C LEU A 61 -6.02 -4.06 12.05
N SER A 62 -5.66 -3.83 13.31
CA SER A 62 -5.86 -2.52 13.93
C SER A 62 -5.07 -1.44 13.21
N LEU A 63 -3.83 -1.75 12.83
CA LEU A 63 -3.02 -0.79 12.08
C LEU A 63 -3.69 -0.44 10.77
N GLN A 64 -4.27 -1.43 10.11
CA GLN A 64 -4.93 -1.18 8.84
C GLN A 64 -6.13 -0.27 9.02
N GLU A 65 -6.90 -0.52 10.05
CA GLU A 65 -8.10 0.28 10.28
C GLU A 65 -7.79 1.70 10.67
N GLU A 66 -6.68 1.92 11.36
CA GLU A 66 -6.25 3.28 11.68
C GLU A 66 -6.11 4.13 10.44
N ALA A 67 -5.64 3.53 9.36
CA ALA A 67 -5.44 4.26 8.12
C ALA A 67 -6.66 4.21 7.20
N GLY A 68 -7.73 3.59 7.67
CA GLY A 68 -8.96 3.52 6.89
C GLY A 68 -9.07 2.30 6.00
N PHE A 69 -8.18 1.33 6.16
CA PHE A 69 -8.22 0.12 5.34
C PHE A 69 -8.98 -0.98 6.08
N HIS A 70 -9.77 -1.73 5.33
CA HIS A 70 -10.56 -2.80 5.89
C HIS A 70 -10.11 -4.08 5.20
N LEU A 71 -9.17 -4.78 5.81
CA LEU A 71 -8.46 -5.87 5.16
C LEU A 71 -9.16 -7.22 5.28
N SER A 72 -10.03 -7.40 6.25
CA SER A 72 -10.67 -8.69 6.49
C SER A 72 -11.32 -9.34 5.28
N PRO A 73 -12.01 -8.59 4.41
CA PRO A 73 -12.63 -9.22 3.25
C PRO A 73 -11.67 -9.86 2.27
N TYR A 74 -10.39 -9.56 2.42
CA TYR A 74 -9.37 -10.07 1.50
C TYR A 74 -8.64 -11.28 2.02
N ALA A 75 -9.15 -11.88 3.10
CA ALA A 75 -8.55 -13.10 3.64
C ALA A 75 -8.46 -14.16 2.53
N GLY A 76 -7.33 -14.83 2.47
CA GLY A 76 -7.09 -15.86 1.47
C GLY A 76 -6.76 -15.37 0.08
N LYS A 77 -6.81 -14.07 -0.14
CA LYS A 77 -6.52 -13.53 -1.47
C LYS A 77 -5.02 -13.29 -1.63
N THR A 78 -4.57 -13.34 -2.88
CA THR A 78 -3.18 -12.99 -3.19
C THR A 78 -3.15 -11.53 -3.59
N VAL A 79 -2.37 -10.74 -2.87
CA VAL A 79 -2.24 -9.31 -3.14
C VAL A 79 -0.82 -9.04 -3.57
N THR A 80 -0.58 -7.88 -4.18
CA THR A 80 0.78 -7.46 -4.51
C THR A 80 1.21 -6.44 -3.48
N ARG A 81 2.38 -6.66 -2.88
CA ARG A 81 2.93 -5.73 -1.90
C ARG A 81 3.97 -4.86 -2.57
N TYR A 82 3.74 -3.55 -2.59
CA TYR A 82 4.68 -2.58 -3.12
C TYR A 82 5.39 -1.94 -1.93
N THR A 83 6.71 -2.00 -1.92
CA THR A 83 7.51 -1.45 -0.82
C THR A 83 8.28 -0.23 -1.29
N TYR A 84 8.11 0.87 -0.59
CA TYR A 84 8.77 2.14 -0.91
C TYR A 84 9.66 2.56 0.25
N GLY A 85 10.79 3.19 -0.06
CA GLY A 85 11.60 3.79 0.99
C GLY A 85 10.97 5.10 1.45
N ILE A 86 11.09 5.40 2.74
CA ILE A 86 10.53 6.62 3.32
C ILE A 86 11.68 7.53 3.73
N GLN A 87 11.60 8.80 3.35
CA GLN A 87 12.66 9.77 3.60
C GLN A 87 12.37 10.69 4.76
N ASN A 88 11.12 10.84 5.15
CA ASN A 88 10.76 11.87 6.12
C ASN A 88 10.10 11.34 7.38
N TYR A 89 10.57 10.21 7.89
CA TYR A 89 10.02 9.73 9.15
C TYR A 89 10.40 10.76 10.24
N PRO A 90 9.44 11.12 11.10
CA PRO A 90 9.66 12.25 12.03
C PRO A 90 10.89 12.16 12.93
N THR A 91 11.31 10.96 13.29
CA THR A 91 12.50 10.81 14.15
C THR A 91 13.80 10.93 13.38
N GLY A 92 13.72 11.01 12.06
CA GLY A 92 14.92 11.04 11.22
C GLY A 92 15.57 9.69 11.02
N GLU A 93 14.89 8.61 11.43
CA GLU A 93 15.45 7.28 11.26
C GLU A 93 15.61 6.92 9.80
N ASP A 94 16.68 6.19 9.49
CA ASP A 94 16.84 5.56 8.19
C ASP A 94 16.18 4.21 8.22
N ASN A 95 16.14 3.52 7.11
CA ASN A 95 15.61 2.17 7.00
C ASN A 95 14.14 2.06 7.35
N VAL A 96 13.38 3.11 7.04
CA VAL A 96 11.94 3.09 7.22
C VAL A 96 11.30 2.87 5.87
N TYR A 97 10.33 1.99 5.80
CA TYR A 97 9.69 1.60 4.55
C TYR A 97 8.19 1.63 4.68
N ALA A 98 7.53 1.88 3.58
CA ALA A 98 6.08 1.79 3.51
C ALA A 98 5.73 0.62 2.62
N ASP A 99 4.84 -0.24 3.10
CA ASP A 99 4.29 -1.32 2.29
C ASP A 99 2.87 -0.96 1.93
N LEU A 100 2.51 -1.16 0.67
CA LEU A 100 1.13 -0.99 0.23
C LEU A 100 0.66 -2.30 -0.37
N LEU A 101 -0.50 -2.75 0.03
CA LEU A 101 -1.09 -3.99 -0.47
C LEU A 101 -2.13 -3.63 -1.51
N VAL A 102 -1.99 -4.22 -2.69
CA VAL A 102 -2.85 -3.91 -3.82
C VAL A 102 -3.56 -5.17 -4.29
N TYR A 103 -4.86 -5.08 -4.44
CA TYR A 103 -5.65 -6.17 -4.95
C TYR A 103 -6.57 -5.61 -6.03
N ASN A 104 -6.51 -6.21 -7.21
CA ASN A 104 -7.37 -5.78 -8.31
C ASN A 104 -7.24 -4.28 -8.58
N ARG A 105 -6.00 -3.79 -8.57
CA ARG A 105 -5.64 -2.40 -8.86
C ARG A 105 -6.23 -1.41 -7.85
N LYS A 106 -6.50 -1.88 -6.63
CA LYS A 106 -6.96 -1.03 -5.54
C LYS A 106 -6.03 -1.21 -4.37
N ILE A 107 -5.76 -0.15 -3.65
CA ILE A 107 -4.96 -0.26 -2.44
C ILE A 107 -5.88 -0.72 -1.33
N VAL A 108 -5.62 -1.89 -0.77
CA VAL A 108 -6.47 -2.49 0.24
C VAL A 108 -5.84 -2.52 1.61
N GLY A 109 -4.58 -2.17 1.73
CA GLY A 109 -3.90 -2.12 3.02
C GLY A 109 -2.55 -1.47 2.90
N GLY A 110 -1.92 -1.23 4.03
CA GLY A 110 -0.57 -0.65 4.05
C GLY A 110 -0.09 -0.42 5.46
N ASP A 111 1.22 -0.23 5.58
CA ASP A 111 1.83 0.03 6.89
C ASP A 111 3.19 0.68 6.71
N ILE A 112 3.73 1.17 7.82
CA ILE A 112 5.08 1.72 7.88
C ILE A 112 5.88 0.82 8.80
N ARG A 113 7.07 0.43 8.37
CA ARG A 113 7.90 -0.48 9.18
C ARG A 113 9.37 -0.15 9.01
N THR A 114 10.16 -0.66 9.93
CA THR A 114 11.61 -0.58 9.77
C THR A 114 12.11 -1.94 9.32
N ALA A 115 13.33 -1.96 8.78
CA ALA A 115 13.93 -3.20 8.32
C ALA A 115 14.59 -3.98 9.43
N SER A 116 14.81 -3.38 10.58
CA SER A 116 15.56 -4.06 11.64
C SER A 116 14.65 -4.97 12.45
N LEU A 117 15.26 -5.97 13.07
CA LEU A 117 14.52 -6.92 13.89
C LEU A 117 13.89 -6.26 15.10
N ASP A 118 14.57 -5.25 15.63
CA ASP A 118 14.06 -4.54 16.80
C ASP A 118 13.21 -3.36 16.43
N GLY A 119 12.81 -3.28 15.19
CA GLY A 119 12.10 -2.12 14.69
C GLY A 119 10.63 -2.16 15.02
N PHE A 120 9.88 -1.35 14.31
CA PHE A 120 8.45 -1.19 14.56
C PHE A 120 7.65 -1.39 13.28
N MET A 121 6.36 -1.57 13.48
CA MET A 121 5.41 -1.52 12.39
C MET A 121 4.24 -0.69 12.90
N THR A 122 3.86 0.33 12.17
CA THR A 122 2.76 1.21 12.55
C THR A 122 1.82 1.38 11.36
N SER A 123 0.72 2.07 11.62
CA SER A 123 -0.22 2.32 10.53
C SER A 123 0.39 3.29 9.53
N LEU A 124 -0.27 3.46 8.40
CA LEU A 124 0.19 4.36 7.37
C LEU A 124 -0.02 5.82 7.75
N VAL A 125 -0.75 6.09 8.81
CA VAL A 125 -1.02 7.46 9.23
C VAL A 125 0.27 8.13 9.72
N TYR A 126 0.54 9.35 9.21
CA TYR A 126 1.74 10.08 9.62
C TYR A 126 1.64 10.39 11.11
N PRO A 127 2.67 10.09 11.89
CA PRO A 127 2.59 10.31 13.33
C PRO A 127 2.38 11.78 13.65
N ASP A 128 1.55 11.99 14.66
CA ASP A 128 1.26 13.34 15.05
C ASP A 128 1.97 13.56 16.34
N ASP A 129 2.77 14.49 16.50
CA ASP A 129 3.50 14.61 17.70
C ASP A 129 2.96 15.39 18.62
#